data_92c69c6736d0e9e41262fca04652f795
#
_entry.id   92c69c6736d0e9e41262fca04652f795
#
_cell.length_a   1.000
_cell.length_b   1.000
_cell.length_c   1.000
_cell.angle_alpha   90.00
_cell.angle_beta   90.00
_cell.angle_gamma   90.00
#
_symmetry.space_group_name_H-M   'P 1'
#
loop_
_entity.id
_entity.type
_entity.pdbx_description
1 polymer ?
#
loop_
_entity_poly.entity_id
_entity_poly.type
_entity_poly.pdbx_seq_one_letter_code
_entity_poly.pdbx_strand_id
1 'polypeptide(L)'
;MDKRQKILIVDDSELNRDILKEILGETYNYLEAENGNQAIQMIGENIGIDLMLLDINMPQMNGFEVLEIMKESQCINETPVIMISSEADVDTMRKAYELGITDYITRPFDSVIVQKRVQNTLGLYMNQKHLINVVIIRFTKKKKITIL
;
A
#
# COMPACT_ATOMS: atom_id res chain seq x y z
N MET A 1 10.60 16.82 12.48
CA MET A 1 10.41 15.58 11.69
C MET A 1 8.93 15.27 11.52
N ASP A 2 8.50 15.15 10.31
CA ASP A 2 7.10 14.81 10.02
C ASP A 2 6.88 13.33 10.31
N LYS A 3 5.96 13.05 11.24
CA LYS A 3 5.65 11.68 11.66
C LYS A 3 4.40 11.10 10.99
N ARG A 4 3.79 11.87 10.07
CA ARG A 4 2.61 11.38 9.36
C ARG A 4 2.99 10.20 8.46
N GLN A 5 2.11 9.21 8.42
CA GLN A 5 2.27 8.08 7.53
C GLN A 5 2.21 8.54 6.08
N LYS A 6 2.96 7.87 5.22
CA LYS A 6 3.15 8.24 3.83
C LYS A 6 2.38 7.29 2.93
N ILE A 7 1.48 7.84 2.14
CA ILE A 7 0.65 7.08 1.19
C ILE A 7 1.07 7.44 -0.23
N LEU A 8 1.41 6.42 -1.02
CA LEU A 8 1.65 6.58 -2.45
C LEU A 8 0.36 6.29 -3.21
N ILE A 9 -0.12 7.26 -3.96
CA ILE A 9 -1.31 7.12 -4.80
C ILE A 9 -0.86 6.96 -6.25
N VAL A 10 -1.19 5.82 -6.84
CA VAL A 10 -0.82 5.48 -8.22
C VAL A 10 -2.08 5.43 -9.08
N ASP A 11 -2.26 6.42 -9.91
CA ASP A 11 -3.41 6.55 -10.81
C ASP A 11 -3.02 7.53 -11.92
N ASP A 12 -3.35 7.21 -13.15
CA ASP A 12 -3.06 8.10 -14.30
C ASP A 12 -3.96 9.33 -14.35
N SER A 13 -5.05 9.35 -13.58
CA SER A 13 -5.97 10.49 -13.49
C SER A 13 -5.63 11.38 -12.30
N GLU A 14 -5.21 12.59 -12.56
CA GLU A 14 -4.97 13.59 -11.52
C GLU A 14 -6.24 13.84 -10.68
N LEU A 15 -7.40 13.86 -11.33
CA LEU A 15 -8.68 14.06 -10.64
C LEU A 15 -8.91 12.94 -9.61
N ASN A 16 -8.66 11.69 -9.96
CA ASN A 16 -8.82 10.57 -9.03
C ASN A 16 -7.86 10.68 -7.86
N ARG A 17 -6.61 11.07 -8.11
CA ARG A 17 -5.64 11.26 -7.04
C ARG A 17 -6.08 12.38 -6.09
N ASP A 18 -6.58 13.49 -6.63
CA ASP A 18 -7.08 14.62 -5.83
C ASP A 18 -8.29 14.20 -4.98
N ILE A 19 -9.22 13.43 -5.56
CA ILE A 19 -10.39 12.93 -4.82
C ILE A 19 -9.95 12.06 -3.65
N LEU A 20 -9.00 11.17 -3.84
CA LEU A 20 -8.51 10.31 -2.76
C LEU A 20 -7.83 11.12 -1.65
N LYS A 21 -7.03 12.12 -2.00
CA LYS A 21 -6.42 13.02 -1.01
C LYS A 21 -7.47 13.80 -0.22
N GLU A 22 -8.50 14.27 -0.89
CA GLU A 22 -9.63 14.98 -0.25
C GLU A 22 -10.35 14.06 0.74
N ILE A 23 -10.65 12.83 0.34
CA ILE A 23 -11.32 11.84 1.20
C ILE A 23 -10.48 11.51 2.43
N LEU A 24 -9.18 11.30 2.26
CA LEU A 24 -8.29 10.87 3.34
C LEU A 24 -7.82 12.02 4.23
N GLY A 25 -7.80 13.26 3.71
CA GLY A 25 -7.52 14.45 4.49
C GLY A 25 -6.05 14.69 4.79
N GLU A 26 -5.78 15.54 5.78
CA GLU A 26 -4.44 16.05 6.08
C GLU A 26 -3.67 15.20 7.09
N THR A 27 -4.24 14.06 7.51
CA THR A 27 -3.61 13.16 8.46
C THR A 27 -2.36 12.47 7.91
N TYR A 28 -2.29 12.35 6.59
CA TYR A 28 -1.23 11.62 5.89
C TYR A 28 -0.38 12.54 5.03
N ASN A 29 0.84 12.12 4.73
CA ASN A 29 1.64 12.67 3.66
C ASN A 29 1.41 11.86 2.39
N TYR A 30 1.31 12.53 1.25
CA TYR A 30 1.02 11.89 -0.02
C TYR A 30 2.18 11.99 -0.99
N LEU A 31 2.42 10.91 -1.69
CA LEU A 31 3.21 10.86 -2.91
C LEU A 31 2.30 10.43 -4.03
N GLU A 32 2.59 10.87 -5.25
CA GLU A 32 1.75 10.57 -6.40
C GLU A 32 2.60 10.01 -7.52
N ALA A 33 2.07 8.99 -8.19
CA ALA A 33 2.64 8.43 -9.41
C ALA A 33 1.54 8.38 -10.48
N GLU A 34 1.89 8.81 -11.69
CA GLU A 34 0.94 8.85 -12.82
C GLU A 34 0.89 7.54 -13.59
N ASN A 35 1.86 6.66 -13.37
CA ASN A 35 1.97 5.40 -14.08
C ASN A 35 2.76 4.38 -13.25
N GLY A 36 2.74 3.13 -13.73
CA GLY A 36 3.41 2.05 -13.03
C GLY A 36 4.93 2.20 -12.93
N ASN A 37 5.56 2.76 -13.95
CA ASN A 37 7.01 2.96 -13.94
C ASN A 37 7.44 3.95 -12.86
N GLN A 38 6.71 5.06 -12.71
CA GLN A 38 6.96 6.01 -11.63
C GLN A 38 6.76 5.37 -10.26
N ALA A 39 5.71 4.56 -10.11
CA ALA A 39 5.44 3.87 -8.86
C ALA A 39 6.60 2.93 -8.47
N ILE A 40 7.06 2.11 -9.41
CA ILE A 40 8.18 1.19 -9.18
C ILE A 40 9.45 1.96 -8.82
N GLN A 41 9.73 3.05 -9.50
CA GLN A 41 10.89 3.90 -9.20
C GLN A 41 10.81 4.45 -7.77
N MET A 42 9.66 4.96 -7.36
CA MET A 42 9.47 5.51 -6.02
C MET A 42 9.63 4.46 -4.92
N ILE A 43 9.11 3.26 -5.15
CA ILE A 43 9.29 2.14 -4.22
C ILE A 43 10.76 1.77 -4.11
N GLY A 44 11.47 1.75 -5.22
CA GLY A 44 12.91 1.41 -5.26
C GLY A 44 13.79 2.43 -4.54
N GLU A 45 13.35 3.67 -4.41
CA GLU A 45 14.07 4.71 -3.67
C GLU A 45 14.03 4.52 -2.15
N ASN A 46 13.21 3.59 -1.66
CA ASN A 46 13.09 3.26 -0.23
C ASN A 46 12.84 4.48 0.66
N ILE A 47 11.85 5.28 0.27
CA ILE A 47 11.52 6.55 0.92
C ILE A 47 10.49 6.42 2.07
N GLY A 48 10.26 5.19 2.53
CA GLY A 48 9.39 4.93 3.68
C GLY A 48 7.89 5.03 3.36
N ILE A 49 7.46 4.44 2.25
CA ILE A 49 6.04 4.38 1.89
C ILE A 49 5.34 3.39 2.82
N ASP A 50 4.30 3.85 3.51
CA ASP A 50 3.54 3.04 4.45
C ASP A 50 2.37 2.30 3.82
N LEU A 51 1.85 2.81 2.70
CA LEU A 51 0.72 2.22 1.98
C LEU A 51 0.73 2.69 0.54
N MET A 52 0.40 1.80 -0.38
CA MET A 52 0.16 2.13 -1.79
C MET A 52 -1.31 1.96 -2.13
N LEU A 53 -1.91 2.98 -2.73
CA LEU A 53 -3.21 2.89 -3.39
C LEU A 53 -2.94 2.77 -4.89
N LEU A 54 -3.33 1.66 -5.49
CA LEU A 54 -2.89 1.29 -6.84
C LEU A 54 -4.08 1.06 -7.76
N ASP A 55 -4.22 1.90 -8.79
CA ASP A 55 -5.21 1.70 -9.84
C ASP A 55 -4.82 0.54 -10.74
N ILE A 56 -5.79 -0.31 -11.09
CA ILE A 56 -5.57 -1.40 -12.04
C ILE A 56 -5.39 -0.88 -13.46
N ASN A 57 -6.26 0.05 -13.88
CA ASN A 57 -6.38 0.46 -15.27
C ASN A 57 -5.52 1.69 -15.56
N MET A 58 -4.29 1.44 -15.96
CA MET A 58 -3.36 2.48 -16.38
C MET A 58 -2.75 2.11 -17.73
N PRO A 59 -2.42 3.11 -18.57
CA PRO A 59 -1.75 2.83 -19.84
C PRO A 59 -0.33 2.32 -19.62
N GLN A 60 0.20 1.57 -20.59
CA GLN A 60 1.54 1.00 -20.62
C GLN A 60 1.76 -0.09 -19.58
N MET A 61 1.83 0.25 -18.31
CA MET A 61 1.96 -0.71 -17.20
C MET A 61 0.75 -0.61 -16.30
N ASN A 62 -0.09 -1.65 -16.28
CA ASN A 62 -1.28 -1.70 -15.43
C ASN A 62 -0.93 -2.10 -13.99
N GLY A 63 -1.94 -2.04 -13.10
CA GLY A 63 -1.72 -2.35 -11.69
C GLY A 63 -1.27 -3.78 -11.42
N PHE A 64 -1.72 -4.75 -12.22
CA PHE A 64 -1.28 -6.13 -12.07
C PHE A 64 0.20 -6.30 -12.36
N GLU A 65 0.70 -5.61 -13.39
CA GLU A 65 2.12 -5.65 -13.74
C GLU A 65 2.98 -5.01 -12.65
N VAL A 66 2.51 -3.94 -12.02
CA VAL A 66 3.18 -3.34 -10.86
C VAL A 66 3.27 -4.35 -9.72
N LEU A 67 2.17 -5.05 -9.42
CA LEU A 67 2.13 -6.07 -8.37
C LEU A 67 3.09 -7.23 -8.66
N GLU A 68 3.16 -7.68 -9.91
CA GLU A 68 4.08 -8.75 -10.30
C GLU A 68 5.53 -8.36 -10.03
N ILE A 69 5.91 -7.15 -10.37
CA ILE A 69 7.26 -6.63 -10.11
C ILE A 69 7.52 -6.53 -8.60
N MET A 70 6.56 -6.03 -7.84
CA MET A 70 6.68 -5.93 -6.38
C MET A 70 6.81 -7.30 -5.73
N LYS A 71 6.09 -8.30 -6.24
CA LYS A 71 6.15 -9.67 -5.72
C LYS A 71 7.51 -10.31 -6.03
N GLU A 72 8.01 -10.15 -7.25
CA GLU A 72 9.32 -10.68 -7.64
C GLU A 72 10.47 -10.08 -6.83
N SER A 73 10.40 -8.78 -6.56
CA SER A 73 11.41 -8.08 -5.76
C SER A 73 11.18 -8.18 -4.26
N GLN A 74 10.10 -8.83 -3.82
CA GLN A 74 9.67 -8.97 -2.42
C GLN A 74 9.26 -7.66 -1.74
N CYS A 75 9.17 -6.55 -2.46
CA CYS A 75 8.68 -5.27 -1.93
C CYS A 75 7.25 -5.35 -1.43
N ILE A 76 6.45 -6.26 -2.00
CA ILE A 76 5.05 -6.46 -1.61
C ILE A 76 4.91 -6.85 -0.12
N ASN A 77 5.93 -7.48 0.45
CA ASN A 77 5.92 -7.90 1.86
C ASN A 77 6.16 -6.74 2.82
N GLU A 78 6.72 -5.65 2.33
CA GLU A 78 7.10 -4.48 3.14
C GLU A 78 6.10 -3.33 3.01
N THR A 79 5.39 -3.25 1.89
CA THR A 79 4.47 -2.16 1.60
C THR A 79 3.08 -2.73 1.29
N PRO A 80 2.10 -2.56 2.18
CA PRO A 80 0.75 -3.02 1.90
C PRO A 80 0.16 -2.25 0.71
N VAL A 81 -0.62 -2.95 -0.10
CA VAL A 81 -1.26 -2.39 -1.30
C VAL A 81 -2.76 -2.57 -1.21
N ILE A 82 -3.48 -1.47 -1.39
CA ILE A 82 -4.92 -1.50 -1.63
C ILE A 82 -5.14 -1.23 -3.13
N MET A 83 -5.73 -2.19 -3.82
CA MET A 83 -6.00 -2.04 -5.24
C MET A 83 -7.31 -1.32 -5.48
N ILE A 84 -7.33 -0.44 -6.47
CA ILE A 84 -8.50 0.36 -6.81
C ILE A 84 -8.94 0.02 -8.24
N SER A 85 -10.24 -0.25 -8.43
CA SER A 85 -10.77 -0.55 -9.76
C SER A 85 -12.26 -0.25 -9.85
N SER A 86 -12.73 0.03 -11.06
CA SER A 86 -14.16 0.03 -11.38
C SER A 86 -14.69 -1.39 -11.61
N GLU A 87 -13.82 -2.38 -11.72
CA GLU A 87 -14.21 -3.79 -11.94
C GLU A 87 -14.25 -4.53 -10.60
N ALA A 88 -15.42 -5.08 -10.28
CA ALA A 88 -15.64 -5.77 -9.01
C ALA A 88 -15.90 -7.28 -9.23
N ASP A 89 -15.48 -7.83 -10.36
CA ASP A 89 -15.67 -9.26 -10.60
C ASP A 89 -14.72 -10.11 -9.75
N VAL A 90 -15.18 -11.33 -9.44
CA VAL A 90 -14.48 -12.25 -8.54
C VAL A 90 -13.09 -12.64 -9.07
N ASP A 91 -12.99 -12.84 -10.38
CA ASP A 91 -11.72 -13.30 -10.97
C ASP A 91 -10.64 -12.22 -10.89
N THR A 92 -11.00 -10.96 -11.17
CA THR A 92 -10.09 -9.82 -11.04
C THR A 92 -9.62 -9.64 -9.58
N MET A 93 -10.55 -9.70 -8.64
CA MET A 93 -10.24 -9.58 -7.21
C MET A 93 -9.35 -10.74 -6.73
N ARG A 94 -9.67 -11.97 -7.15
CA ARG A 94 -8.86 -13.15 -6.78
C ARG A 94 -7.44 -13.02 -7.30
N LYS A 95 -7.27 -12.62 -8.56
CA LYS A 95 -5.94 -12.41 -9.14
C LYS A 95 -5.12 -11.38 -8.34
N ALA A 96 -5.75 -10.28 -7.96
CA ALA A 96 -5.09 -9.25 -7.17
C ALA A 96 -4.63 -9.77 -5.79
N TYR A 97 -5.50 -10.49 -5.08
CA TYR A 97 -5.14 -11.08 -3.79
C TYR A 97 -4.05 -12.14 -3.92
N GLU A 98 -4.06 -12.93 -4.97
CA GLU A 98 -2.99 -13.90 -5.24
C GLU A 98 -1.65 -13.21 -5.48
N LEU A 99 -1.66 -12.01 -6.03
CA LEU A 99 -0.46 -11.20 -6.22
C LEU A 99 -0.02 -10.44 -4.95
N GLY A 100 -0.81 -10.50 -3.88
CA GLY A 100 -0.41 -10.03 -2.57
C GLY A 100 -1.01 -8.73 -2.10
N ILE A 101 -2.10 -8.26 -2.70
CA ILE A 101 -2.78 -7.06 -2.17
C ILE A 101 -3.38 -7.34 -0.79
N THR A 102 -3.49 -6.28 -0.01
CA THR A 102 -4.07 -6.35 1.33
C THR A 102 -5.59 -6.16 1.30
N ASP A 103 -6.07 -5.28 0.41
CA ASP A 103 -7.49 -4.97 0.31
C ASP A 103 -7.82 -4.40 -1.08
N TYR A 104 -9.10 -4.19 -1.33
CA TYR A 104 -9.62 -3.79 -2.63
C TYR A 104 -10.70 -2.72 -2.45
N ILE A 105 -10.64 -1.65 -3.25
CA ILE A 105 -11.63 -0.57 -3.25
C ILE A 105 -12.20 -0.46 -4.66
N THR A 106 -13.54 -0.40 -4.75
CA THR A 106 -14.24 -0.23 -6.03
C THR A 106 -14.65 1.23 -6.24
N ARG A 107 -14.71 1.65 -7.50
CA ARG A 107 -15.29 2.94 -7.89
C ARG A 107 -16.77 2.78 -8.21
N PRO A 108 -17.60 3.80 -7.99
CA PRO A 108 -17.26 5.10 -7.40
C PRO A 108 -16.89 5.02 -5.93
N PHE A 109 -16.09 5.97 -5.44
CA PHE A 109 -15.61 5.95 -4.07
C PHE A 109 -16.72 6.27 -3.06
N ASP A 110 -16.81 5.48 -2.03
CA ASP A 110 -17.52 5.81 -0.81
C ASP A 110 -16.48 6.31 0.21
N SER A 111 -16.64 7.53 0.68
CA SER A 111 -15.66 8.18 1.55
C SER A 111 -15.39 7.39 2.82
N VAL A 112 -16.44 6.87 3.46
CA VAL A 112 -16.31 6.11 4.71
C VAL A 112 -15.59 4.80 4.48
N ILE A 113 -15.92 4.08 3.40
CA ILE A 113 -15.27 2.80 3.07
C ILE A 113 -13.78 3.03 2.78
N VAL A 114 -13.45 4.05 1.98
CA VAL A 114 -12.05 4.38 1.67
C VAL A 114 -11.27 4.67 2.95
N GLN A 115 -11.80 5.56 3.79
CA GLN A 115 -11.18 5.92 5.07
C GLN A 115 -10.96 4.71 5.97
N LYS A 116 -11.97 3.85 6.11
CA LYS A 116 -11.90 2.69 7.00
C LYS A 116 -10.92 1.65 6.50
N ARG A 117 -10.91 1.36 5.21
CA ARG A 117 -9.97 0.38 4.65
C ARG A 117 -8.52 0.84 4.77
N VAL A 118 -8.26 2.12 4.53
CA VAL A 118 -6.92 2.69 4.72
C VAL A 118 -6.51 2.62 6.19
N GLN A 119 -7.38 3.08 7.11
CA GLN A 119 -7.10 3.04 8.55
C GLN A 119 -6.83 1.62 9.04
N ASN A 120 -7.68 0.67 8.63
CA ASN A 120 -7.55 -0.74 9.05
C ASN A 120 -6.26 -1.37 8.52
N THR A 121 -5.92 -1.12 7.27
CA THR A 121 -4.69 -1.65 6.67
C THR A 121 -3.46 -1.10 7.36
N LEU A 122 -3.40 0.21 7.58
CA LEU A 122 -2.26 0.84 8.26
C LEU A 122 -2.14 0.35 9.70
N GLY A 123 -3.27 0.26 10.42
CA GLY A 123 -3.28 -0.21 11.81
C GLY A 123 -2.82 -1.65 11.94
N LEU A 124 -3.32 -2.55 11.10
CA LEU A 124 -2.95 -3.96 11.11
C LEU A 124 -1.46 -4.15 10.82
N TYR A 125 -0.94 -3.45 9.82
CA TYR A 125 0.46 -3.55 9.42
C TYR A 125 1.40 -3.07 10.53
N MET A 126 1.09 -1.96 11.18
CA MET A 126 1.86 -1.46 12.32
C MET A 126 1.82 -2.41 13.52
N ASN A 127 0.67 -3.00 13.80
CA ASN A 127 0.52 -3.98 14.87
C ASN A 127 1.38 -5.21 14.62
N GLN A 128 1.44 -5.71 13.39
CA GLN A 128 2.30 -6.82 13.03
C GLN A 128 3.78 -6.49 13.26
N LYS A 129 4.24 -5.34 12.82
CA LYS A 129 5.62 -4.87 13.05
C LYS A 129 5.93 -4.77 14.54
N HIS A 130 5.01 -4.23 15.32
CA HIS A 130 5.18 -4.08 16.77
C HIS A 130 5.30 -5.46 17.45
N LEU A 131 4.45 -6.40 17.10
CA LEU A 131 4.47 -7.77 17.66
C LEU A 131 5.79 -8.48 17.34
N ILE A 132 6.28 -8.37 16.12
CA ILE A 132 7.56 -8.96 15.72
C ILE A 132 8.68 -8.38 16.56
N ASN A 133 8.74 -7.07 16.74
CA ASN A 133 9.75 -6.42 17.55
C ASN A 133 9.71 -6.87 19.00
N VAL A 134 8.54 -6.98 19.60
CA VAL A 134 8.37 -7.46 20.98
C VAL A 134 8.86 -8.90 21.12
N VAL A 135 8.54 -9.77 20.17
CA VAL A 135 8.98 -11.18 20.18
C VAL A 135 10.50 -11.25 20.07
N ILE A 136 11.11 -10.49 19.19
CA ILE A 136 12.58 -10.45 19.04
C ILE A 136 13.25 -10.00 20.33
N ILE A 137 12.77 -8.94 20.96
CA ILE A 137 13.32 -8.42 22.21
C ILE A 137 13.22 -9.46 23.31
N ARG A 138 12.07 -10.11 23.47
CA ARG A 138 11.87 -11.17 24.49
C ARG A 138 12.79 -12.35 24.27
N PHE A 139 12.92 -12.80 23.02
CA PHE A 139 13.80 -13.90 22.65
C PHE A 139 15.26 -13.55 22.98
N THR A 140 15.70 -12.37 22.61
CA THR A 140 17.07 -11.87 22.88
C THR A 140 17.37 -11.85 24.36
N LYS A 141 16.48 -11.33 25.19
CA LYS A 141 16.64 -11.30 26.65
C LYS A 141 16.71 -12.70 27.26
N LYS A 142 15.79 -13.59 26.83
CA LYS A 142 15.72 -14.96 27.37
C LYS A 142 16.93 -15.80 27.02
N LYS A 143 17.47 -15.65 25.84
CA LYS A 143 18.60 -16.44 25.33
C LYS A 143 19.96 -15.77 25.54
N LYS A 144 19.98 -14.54 26.09
CA LYS A 144 21.18 -13.74 26.23
C LYS A 144 21.92 -13.56 24.90
N ILE A 145 21.16 -13.41 23.82
CA ILE A 145 21.70 -13.19 22.48
C ILE A 145 21.82 -11.72 22.23
N THR A 146 22.99 -11.29 21.75
CA THR A 146 23.19 -9.92 21.29
C THR A 146 22.95 -9.85 19.80
N ILE A 147 22.01 -8.99 19.41
CA ILE A 147 21.73 -8.73 17.99
C ILE A 147 22.48 -7.47 17.60
N LEU A 148 23.41 -7.62 16.68
CA LEU A 148 24.22 -6.52 16.15
C LEU A 148 23.60 -5.95 14.86
#